data_4a35423052d761b32903f4a374d84ac0
#
_entry.id   4a35423052d761b32903f4a374d84ac0
#
_cell.length_a   1.000
_cell.length_b   1.000
_cell.length_c   1.000
_cell.angle_alpha   90.00
_cell.angle_beta   90.00
_cell.angle_gamma   90.00
#
_symmetry.space_group_name_H-M   'P 1'
#
loop_
_entity.id
_entity.type
_entity.pdbx_description
1 polymer ?
#
loop_
_entity_poly.entity_id
_entity_poly.type
_entity_poly.pdbx_seq_one_letter_code
_entity_poly.pdbx_strand_id
1 'polypeptide(L)'
;MKDQARVTLVQLTDKNDPDYAVERMPAFFSEASYYGSDLIVFPEYILGNRITIQDKNVQRFFELARMHNMYAIAGLVETHNERYSTTALMVDRSGNLLGRYYKTHPASGPGPHWWPPLPNWDSEARGILGHQFTVFHLDFGPVGILQCYDGYFPEAWGCTSYSGAEVILWINGREGMVEDFFCLSAASAYGCVVGGCITNGRNTGFAGPFGAYVSGEGEKEEGRLFPRIKEPGDACVHATIDLAGLRRHRKHLRTMHQRRPDLYGLLCQDIKMWQDYPDIPWDYPECSQFVNKSQL
;
A
#
# COMPACT_ATOMS: atom_id res chain seq x y z
N MET A 1 -20.98 -6.28 -9.07
CA MET A 1 -20.05 -5.33 -8.40
C MET A 1 -20.88 -4.20 -7.80
N LYS A 2 -20.53 -3.77 -6.60
CA LYS A 2 -21.24 -2.64 -5.95
C LYS A 2 -20.95 -1.32 -6.66
N ASP A 3 -21.88 -0.36 -6.53
CA ASP A 3 -21.72 1.01 -7.05
C ASP A 3 -20.89 1.90 -6.14
N GLN A 4 -20.79 1.52 -4.88
CA GLN A 4 -20.01 2.21 -3.85
C GLN A 4 -19.29 1.20 -2.96
N ALA A 5 -18.17 1.63 -2.38
CA ALA A 5 -17.50 0.92 -1.30
C ALA A 5 -17.19 1.91 -0.15
N ARG A 6 -17.25 1.42 1.09
CA ARG A 6 -16.80 2.15 2.27
C ARG A 6 -15.50 1.54 2.76
N VAL A 7 -14.48 2.37 2.92
CA VAL A 7 -13.14 1.94 3.29
C VAL A 7 -12.68 2.74 4.51
N THR A 8 -12.12 2.03 5.48
CA THR A 8 -11.47 2.62 6.65
C THR A 8 -9.97 2.43 6.54
N LEU A 9 -9.20 3.51 6.72
CA LEU A 9 -7.75 3.46 6.89
C LEU A 9 -7.40 3.75 8.34
N VAL A 10 -6.46 2.99 8.89
CA VAL A 10 -5.99 3.13 10.27
C VAL A 10 -4.62 3.79 10.27
N GLN A 11 -4.42 4.76 11.16
CA GLN A 11 -3.14 5.33 11.54
C GLN A 11 -2.77 4.83 12.93
N LEU A 12 -1.53 4.42 13.12
CA LEU A 12 -1.02 3.91 14.41
C LEU A 12 0.27 4.63 14.81
N THR A 13 0.52 4.75 16.10
CA THR A 13 1.69 5.45 16.63
C THR A 13 2.92 4.59 16.79
N ASP A 14 2.78 3.28 17.05
CA ASP A 14 3.93 2.42 17.31
C ASP A 14 3.95 1.17 16.41
N LYS A 15 4.92 1.14 15.50
CA LYS A 15 5.17 0.00 14.61
C LYS A 15 6.08 -1.08 15.24
N ASN A 16 6.79 -0.75 16.32
CA ASN A 16 7.77 -1.64 16.93
C ASN A 16 7.16 -2.53 18.00
N ASP A 17 5.91 -2.29 18.36
CA ASP A 17 5.14 -3.10 19.29
C ASP A 17 3.88 -3.70 18.59
N PRO A 18 4.00 -4.89 18.02
CA PRO A 18 2.87 -5.57 17.41
C PRO A 18 1.75 -5.92 18.41
N ASP A 19 2.07 -6.19 19.66
CA ASP A 19 1.07 -6.48 20.69
C ASP A 19 0.23 -5.22 20.96
N TYR A 20 0.85 -4.04 21.05
CA TYR A 20 0.14 -2.75 21.12
C TYR A 20 -0.85 -2.55 19.96
N ALA A 21 -0.40 -2.81 18.73
CA ALA A 21 -1.26 -2.66 17.55
C ALA A 21 -2.44 -3.63 17.58
N VAL A 22 -2.19 -4.89 17.90
CA VAL A 22 -3.22 -5.95 17.93
C VAL A 22 -4.23 -5.74 19.04
N GLU A 23 -3.83 -5.26 20.21
CA GLU A 23 -4.73 -4.90 21.32
C GLU A 23 -5.71 -3.78 20.95
N ARG A 24 -5.33 -2.87 20.07
CA ARG A 24 -6.18 -1.76 19.59
C ARG A 24 -7.09 -2.14 18.43
N MET A 25 -6.76 -3.16 17.67
CA MET A 25 -7.53 -3.57 16.48
C MET A 25 -9.03 -3.74 16.75
N PRO A 26 -9.51 -4.34 17.88
CA PRO A 26 -10.95 -4.48 18.14
C PRO A 26 -11.70 -3.15 18.12
N ALA A 27 -11.10 -2.07 18.66
CA ALA A 27 -11.71 -0.76 18.66
C ALA A 27 -11.83 -0.20 17.23
N PHE A 28 -10.79 -0.31 16.42
CA PHE A 28 -10.80 0.14 15.03
C PHE A 28 -11.78 -0.66 14.16
N PHE A 29 -11.86 -1.97 14.35
CA PHE A 29 -12.86 -2.80 13.66
C PHE A 29 -14.29 -2.42 14.07
N SER A 30 -14.52 -2.11 15.36
CA SER A 30 -15.82 -1.66 15.85
C SER A 30 -16.21 -0.31 15.24
N GLU A 31 -15.28 0.64 15.17
CA GLU A 31 -15.48 1.95 14.55
C GLU A 31 -15.76 1.81 13.05
N ALA A 32 -14.97 1.00 12.32
CA ALA A 32 -15.18 0.70 10.92
C ALA A 32 -16.55 0.03 10.66
N SER A 33 -16.99 -0.87 11.56
CA SER A 33 -18.31 -1.50 11.50
C SER A 33 -19.43 -0.49 11.70
N TYR A 34 -19.27 0.45 12.64
CA TYR A 34 -20.24 1.51 12.88
C TYR A 34 -20.41 2.40 11.62
N TYR A 35 -19.31 2.70 10.94
CA TYR A 35 -19.32 3.41 9.66
C TYR A 35 -19.91 2.56 8.52
N GLY A 36 -19.99 1.23 8.68
CA GLY A 36 -20.44 0.26 7.68
C GLY A 36 -19.39 -0.01 6.59
N SER A 37 -18.13 -0.06 6.98
CA SER A 37 -17.01 -0.28 6.06
C SER A 37 -17.05 -1.67 5.44
N ASP A 38 -16.72 -1.75 4.16
CA ASP A 38 -16.49 -2.99 3.41
C ASP A 38 -15.09 -3.55 3.66
N LEU A 39 -14.13 -2.64 3.90
CA LEU A 39 -12.72 -2.95 4.03
C LEU A 39 -12.08 -2.05 5.10
N ILE A 40 -11.28 -2.66 5.97
CA ILE A 40 -10.38 -1.95 6.89
C ILE A 40 -8.92 -2.20 6.51
N VAL A 41 -8.08 -1.17 6.57
CA VAL A 41 -6.68 -1.21 6.15
C VAL A 41 -5.78 -0.72 7.27
N PHE A 42 -4.89 -1.59 7.68
CA PHE A 42 -3.85 -1.29 8.66
C PHE A 42 -2.50 -1.09 7.97
N PRO A 43 -1.57 -0.38 8.61
CA PRO A 43 -0.24 -0.13 8.07
C PRO A 43 0.63 -1.39 7.90
N GLU A 44 1.84 -1.17 7.37
CA GLU A 44 2.89 -2.16 7.21
C GLU A 44 3.47 -2.59 8.58
N TYR A 45 3.92 -3.85 8.72
CA TYR A 45 4.60 -4.46 9.87
C TYR A 45 3.79 -4.65 11.15
N ILE A 46 2.57 -4.18 11.25
CA ILE A 46 1.83 -4.07 12.51
C ILE A 46 1.43 -5.43 13.13
N LEU A 47 1.42 -6.51 12.36
CA LEU A 47 1.11 -7.84 12.90
C LEU A 47 2.33 -8.51 13.53
N GLY A 48 3.54 -8.14 13.12
CA GLY A 48 4.77 -8.68 13.69
C GLY A 48 5.92 -8.79 12.72
N ASN A 49 7.07 -9.17 13.28
CA ASN A 49 8.32 -9.30 12.54
C ASN A 49 8.83 -10.76 12.58
N ARG A 50 9.04 -11.37 11.42
CA ARG A 50 9.48 -12.75 11.23
C ARG A 50 8.59 -13.77 11.94
N ILE A 51 7.31 -13.64 11.74
CA ILE A 51 6.27 -14.52 12.23
C ILE A 51 5.63 -15.31 11.07
N THR A 52 4.88 -16.34 11.40
CA THR A 52 4.07 -17.08 10.41
C THR A 52 2.61 -16.68 10.49
N ILE A 53 1.80 -17.12 9.53
CA ILE A 53 0.35 -16.89 9.58
C ILE A 53 -0.34 -17.60 10.76
N GLN A 54 0.31 -18.55 11.43
CA GLN A 54 -0.19 -19.22 12.63
C GLN A 54 0.05 -18.44 13.92
N ASP A 55 0.80 -17.34 13.84
CA ASP A 55 1.04 -16.49 15.01
C ASP A 55 -0.27 -15.95 15.60
N LYS A 56 -0.30 -15.79 16.94
CA LYS A 56 -1.48 -15.30 17.67
C LYS A 56 -2.02 -13.98 17.14
N ASN A 57 -1.14 -13.06 16.74
CA ASN A 57 -1.50 -11.74 16.25
C ASN A 57 -2.20 -11.84 14.90
N VAL A 58 -1.70 -12.69 14.01
CA VAL A 58 -2.32 -12.94 12.69
C VAL A 58 -3.66 -13.63 12.85
N GLN A 59 -3.74 -14.64 13.73
CA GLN A 59 -4.99 -15.35 13.98
C GLN A 59 -6.05 -14.41 14.60
N ARG A 60 -5.64 -13.52 15.49
CA ARG A 60 -6.54 -12.49 16.05
C ARG A 60 -7.05 -11.53 14.98
N PHE A 61 -6.19 -11.11 14.06
CA PHE A 61 -6.57 -10.28 12.91
C PHE A 61 -7.61 -10.98 12.02
N PHE A 62 -7.42 -12.28 11.72
CA PHE A 62 -8.37 -13.07 10.94
C PHE A 62 -9.72 -13.22 11.66
N GLU A 63 -9.69 -13.46 12.97
CA GLU A 63 -10.89 -13.54 13.78
C GLU A 63 -11.68 -12.23 13.76
N LEU A 64 -11.02 -11.08 13.89
CA LEU A 64 -11.66 -9.77 13.85
C LEU A 64 -12.31 -9.49 12.49
N ALA A 65 -11.64 -9.81 11.39
CA ALA A 65 -12.23 -9.72 10.05
C ALA A 65 -13.53 -10.52 9.93
N ARG A 66 -13.52 -11.76 10.44
CA ARG A 66 -14.69 -12.63 10.49
C ARG A 66 -15.80 -12.09 11.37
N MET A 67 -15.47 -11.66 12.61
CA MET A 67 -16.45 -11.16 13.58
C MET A 67 -17.19 -9.92 13.07
N HIS A 68 -16.49 -9.06 12.33
CA HIS A 68 -17.03 -7.83 11.77
C HIS A 68 -17.52 -7.98 10.31
N ASN A 69 -17.44 -9.19 9.73
CA ASN A 69 -17.85 -9.48 8.35
C ASN A 69 -17.25 -8.49 7.35
N MET A 70 -15.95 -8.21 7.46
CA MET A 70 -15.25 -7.13 6.77
C MET A 70 -13.98 -7.67 6.10
N TYR A 71 -13.68 -7.21 4.88
CA TYR A 71 -12.34 -7.41 4.32
C TYR A 71 -11.32 -6.66 5.16
N ALA A 72 -10.11 -7.19 5.26
CA ALA A 72 -9.06 -6.56 6.03
C ALA A 72 -7.69 -6.71 5.39
N ILE A 73 -6.86 -5.65 5.50
CA ILE A 73 -5.46 -5.64 5.08
C ILE A 73 -4.58 -5.26 6.26
N ALA A 74 -3.48 -5.99 6.46
CA ALA A 74 -2.45 -5.64 7.42
C ALA A 74 -1.09 -6.20 7.00
N GLY A 75 0.00 -5.50 7.36
CA GLY A 75 1.36 -5.87 7.02
C GLY A 75 2.10 -6.61 8.13
N LEU A 76 3.06 -7.47 7.73
CA LEU A 76 3.98 -8.19 8.61
C LEU A 76 5.28 -8.49 7.87
N VAL A 77 6.32 -8.90 8.60
CA VAL A 77 7.42 -9.69 8.02
C VAL A 77 7.08 -11.17 8.21
N GLU A 78 6.70 -11.84 7.11
CA GLU A 78 6.28 -13.24 7.13
C GLU A 78 7.48 -14.17 6.96
N THR A 79 7.57 -15.20 7.79
CA THR A 79 8.60 -16.24 7.70
C THR A 79 8.14 -17.38 6.82
N HIS A 80 8.99 -17.82 5.91
CA HIS A 80 8.84 -18.96 5.00
C HIS A 80 10.02 -19.90 5.18
N ASN A 81 9.95 -20.82 6.12
CA ASN A 81 11.09 -21.66 6.54
C ASN A 81 12.29 -20.80 6.98
N GLU A 82 13.41 -20.85 6.27
CA GLU A 82 14.62 -20.07 6.57
C GLU A 82 14.63 -18.67 5.93
N ARG A 83 13.64 -18.35 5.10
CA ARG A 83 13.51 -17.06 4.41
C ARG A 83 12.35 -16.26 4.96
N TYR A 84 12.25 -15.00 4.59
CA TYR A 84 11.18 -14.10 5.00
C TYR A 84 10.81 -13.14 3.86
N SER A 85 9.66 -12.50 3.99
CA SER A 85 9.20 -11.45 3.06
C SER A 85 8.47 -10.35 3.82
N THR A 86 8.57 -9.13 3.33
CA THR A 86 7.64 -8.06 3.73
C THR A 86 6.33 -8.28 3.00
N THR A 87 5.29 -8.59 3.75
CA THR A 87 4.03 -9.12 3.22
C THR A 87 2.85 -8.29 3.71
N ALA A 88 1.90 -8.00 2.83
CA ALA A 88 0.55 -7.58 3.21
C ALA A 88 -0.42 -8.74 3.02
N LEU A 89 -1.21 -9.04 4.05
CA LEU A 89 -2.26 -10.04 4.00
C LEU A 89 -3.57 -9.39 3.58
N MET A 90 -4.26 -9.99 2.61
CA MET A 90 -5.65 -9.69 2.29
C MET A 90 -6.53 -10.79 2.88
N VAL A 91 -7.45 -10.43 3.75
CA VAL A 91 -8.35 -11.34 4.46
C VAL A 91 -9.78 -11.09 4.00
N ASP A 92 -10.55 -12.16 3.77
CA ASP A 92 -11.95 -12.07 3.38
C ASP A 92 -12.89 -11.83 4.58
N ARG A 93 -14.18 -11.60 4.29
CA ARG A 93 -15.22 -11.35 5.30
C ARG A 93 -15.47 -12.56 6.23
N SER A 94 -15.03 -13.74 5.84
CA SER A 94 -15.13 -14.96 6.63
C SER A 94 -13.90 -15.22 7.49
N GLY A 95 -12.90 -14.31 7.44
CA GLY A 95 -11.63 -14.43 8.14
C GLY A 95 -10.66 -15.40 7.48
N ASN A 96 -10.84 -15.73 6.21
CA ASN A 96 -9.89 -16.55 5.48
C ASN A 96 -8.86 -15.68 4.76
N LEU A 97 -7.64 -16.18 4.69
CA LEU A 97 -6.60 -15.54 3.88
C LEU A 97 -6.98 -15.64 2.39
N LEU A 98 -7.35 -14.51 1.79
CA LEU A 98 -7.66 -14.41 0.37
C LEU A 98 -6.37 -14.42 -0.48
N GLY A 99 -5.29 -13.85 0.05
CA GLY A 99 -4.00 -13.86 -0.61
C GLY A 99 -2.98 -12.92 0.05
N ARG A 100 -1.81 -12.84 -0.56
CA ARG A 100 -0.66 -12.05 -0.13
C ARG A 100 -0.21 -11.11 -1.21
N TYR A 101 0.25 -9.94 -0.81
CA TYR A 101 1.09 -9.08 -1.62
C TYR A 101 2.49 -9.07 -1.00
N TYR A 102 3.48 -9.53 -1.74
CA TYR A 102 4.88 -9.44 -1.36
C TYR A 102 5.45 -8.12 -1.88
N LYS A 103 6.11 -7.37 -1.02
CA LYS A 103 6.74 -6.09 -1.38
C LYS A 103 7.71 -6.29 -2.55
N THR A 104 7.56 -5.48 -3.59
CA THR A 104 8.35 -5.64 -4.83
C THR A 104 9.64 -4.84 -4.80
N HIS A 105 9.63 -3.65 -4.17
CA HIS A 105 10.80 -2.78 -4.06
C HIS A 105 11.29 -2.74 -2.61
N PRO A 106 12.43 -3.36 -2.30
CA PRO A 106 12.97 -3.33 -0.95
C PRO A 106 13.48 -1.92 -0.61
N ALA A 107 13.18 -1.44 0.59
CA ALA A 107 13.79 -0.22 1.13
C ALA A 107 15.21 -0.52 1.64
N SER A 108 16.08 -0.92 0.74
CA SER A 108 17.42 -1.43 1.00
C SER A 108 18.45 -0.70 0.14
N GLY A 109 19.68 -0.69 0.61
CA GLY A 109 20.77 -0.04 -0.09
C GLY A 109 21.03 1.38 0.41
N PRO A 110 22.04 2.07 -0.13
CA PRO A 110 22.28 3.46 0.19
C PRO A 110 21.07 4.26 -0.26
N GLY A 111 20.35 4.85 0.69
CA GLY A 111 19.25 5.75 0.39
C GLY A 111 19.71 6.95 -0.43
N PRO A 112 18.79 7.82 -0.85
CA PRO A 112 19.17 9.13 -1.39
C PRO A 112 20.21 9.74 -0.46
N HIS A 113 21.20 10.46 -0.98
CA HIS A 113 22.36 10.95 -0.20
C HIS A 113 22.00 11.86 0.99
N TRP A 114 20.75 12.24 1.14
CA TRP A 114 20.21 12.90 2.34
C TRP A 114 19.73 11.92 3.43
N TRP A 115 19.77 10.62 3.16
CA TRP A 115 19.53 9.58 4.17
C TRP A 115 20.84 8.87 4.48
N PRO A 116 21.33 8.95 5.73
CA PRO A 116 22.56 8.25 6.10
C PRO A 116 22.35 6.74 5.94
N PRO A 117 23.34 6.02 5.43
CA PRO A 117 23.27 4.57 5.36
C PRO A 117 23.15 4.00 6.78
N LEU A 118 22.14 3.17 7.03
CA LEU A 118 21.94 2.48 8.29
C LEU A 118 22.63 1.10 8.26
N PRO A 119 23.18 0.64 9.41
CA PRO A 119 23.78 -0.68 9.52
C PRO A 119 22.75 -1.75 9.30
N ASN A 120 22.38 -2.45 8.48
CA ASN A 120 21.34 -3.45 8.21
C ASN A 120 20.33 -3.08 7.11
N TRP A 121 20.67 -2.16 6.27
CA TRP A 121 19.83 -1.62 5.21
C TRP A 121 19.36 -2.63 4.17
N ASP A 122 20.05 -3.74 4.01
CA ASP A 122 19.77 -4.77 3.02
C ASP A 122 18.84 -5.88 3.53
N SER A 123 18.25 -5.71 4.72
CA SER A 123 17.42 -6.75 5.34
C SER A 123 16.22 -7.14 4.48
N GLU A 124 15.54 -6.18 3.87
CA GLU A 124 14.42 -6.48 2.96
C GLU A 124 14.88 -7.13 1.66
N ALA A 125 15.98 -6.67 1.08
CA ALA A 125 16.53 -7.21 -0.17
C ALA A 125 17.04 -8.65 -0.03
N ARG A 126 17.39 -9.09 1.17
CA ARG A 126 17.76 -10.49 1.47
C ARG A 126 16.56 -11.41 1.58
N GLY A 127 15.35 -10.85 1.71
CA GLY A 127 14.11 -11.59 1.78
C GLY A 127 13.65 -12.14 0.42
N ILE A 128 12.41 -12.60 0.42
CA ILE A 128 11.68 -12.93 -0.81
C ILE A 128 11.00 -11.65 -1.27
N LEU A 129 11.30 -11.19 -2.47
CA LEU A 129 10.65 -10.05 -3.09
C LEU A 129 9.46 -10.49 -3.94
N GLY A 130 8.46 -9.63 -4.02
CA GLY A 130 7.35 -9.80 -4.94
C GLY A 130 7.80 -9.74 -6.40
N HIS A 131 7.18 -10.51 -7.25
CA HIS A 131 7.44 -10.57 -8.69
C HIS A 131 6.26 -10.08 -9.52
N GLN A 132 5.21 -9.58 -8.86
CA GLN A 132 4.00 -9.06 -9.52
C GLN A 132 3.28 -8.04 -8.64
N PHE A 133 2.56 -7.13 -9.27
CA PHE A 133 1.62 -6.22 -8.62
C PHE A 133 0.26 -6.89 -8.53
N THR A 134 -0.04 -7.49 -7.37
CA THR A 134 -1.25 -8.30 -7.18
C THR A 134 -2.49 -7.43 -7.06
N VAL A 135 -3.53 -7.79 -7.79
CA VAL A 135 -4.88 -7.20 -7.68
C VAL A 135 -5.85 -8.25 -7.13
N PHE A 136 -6.54 -7.90 -6.06
CA PHE A 136 -7.54 -8.74 -5.40
C PHE A 136 -8.94 -8.34 -5.86
N HIS A 137 -9.71 -9.33 -6.33
CA HIS A 137 -11.09 -9.12 -6.76
C HIS A 137 -12.05 -9.32 -5.58
N LEU A 138 -12.47 -8.20 -4.97
CA LEU A 138 -13.41 -8.20 -3.86
C LEU A 138 -14.87 -8.07 -4.38
N ASP A 139 -15.87 -8.26 -3.51
CA ASP A 139 -17.28 -8.19 -3.89
C ASP A 139 -17.70 -6.81 -4.43
N PHE A 140 -17.01 -5.76 -4.03
CA PHE A 140 -17.25 -4.40 -4.50
C PHE A 140 -16.38 -3.98 -5.70
N GLY A 141 -15.23 -4.62 -5.91
CA GLY A 141 -14.35 -4.29 -7.04
C GLY A 141 -12.89 -4.71 -6.82
N PRO A 142 -12.03 -4.48 -7.81
CA PRO A 142 -10.62 -4.85 -7.75
C PRO A 142 -9.79 -3.85 -6.94
N VAL A 143 -8.99 -4.40 -6.01
CA VAL A 143 -8.13 -3.66 -5.08
C VAL A 143 -6.67 -4.07 -5.25
N GLY A 144 -5.78 -3.11 -5.46
CA GLY A 144 -4.33 -3.31 -5.44
C GLY A 144 -3.71 -2.89 -4.10
N ILE A 145 -2.56 -3.45 -3.79
CA ILE A 145 -1.78 -3.09 -2.60
C ILE A 145 -0.38 -2.68 -3.05
N LEU A 146 0.15 -1.61 -2.45
CA LEU A 146 1.56 -1.23 -2.49
C LEU A 146 2.06 -1.05 -1.06
N GLN A 147 3.34 -1.37 -0.82
CA GLN A 147 3.93 -1.24 0.50
C GLN A 147 5.08 -0.25 0.50
N CYS A 148 4.96 0.81 1.31
CA CYS A 148 6.01 1.76 1.65
C CYS A 148 6.83 2.18 0.42
N TYR A 149 8.05 1.67 0.25
CA TYR A 149 8.96 2.05 -0.81
C TYR A 149 8.42 1.79 -2.23
N ASP A 150 7.49 0.86 -2.43
CA ASP A 150 6.82 0.66 -3.73
C ASP A 150 6.19 1.95 -4.26
N GLY A 151 5.66 2.79 -3.37
CA GLY A 151 4.97 4.03 -3.75
C GLY A 151 5.88 5.14 -4.32
N TYR A 152 7.20 5.00 -4.20
CA TYR A 152 8.16 5.93 -4.80
C TYR A 152 8.40 5.66 -6.29
N PHE A 153 7.89 4.54 -6.82
CA PHE A 153 8.02 4.14 -8.21
C PHE A 153 6.72 4.39 -8.98
N PRO A 154 6.67 5.38 -9.89
CA PRO A 154 5.48 5.64 -10.70
C PRO A 154 4.98 4.42 -11.47
N GLU A 155 5.90 3.55 -11.87
CA GLU A 155 5.63 2.31 -12.58
C GLU A 155 4.80 1.34 -11.72
N ALA A 156 5.04 1.28 -10.40
CA ALA A 156 4.28 0.42 -9.49
C ALA A 156 2.80 0.81 -9.45
N TRP A 157 2.50 2.11 -9.37
CA TRP A 157 1.14 2.63 -9.43
C TRP A 157 0.50 2.32 -10.78
N GLY A 158 1.24 2.57 -11.87
CA GLY A 158 0.78 2.34 -13.23
C GLY A 158 0.48 0.87 -13.47
N CYS A 159 1.41 -0.03 -13.17
CA CYS A 159 1.24 -1.47 -13.35
C CYS A 159 0.06 -1.99 -12.54
N THR A 160 -0.08 -1.57 -11.27
CA THR A 160 -1.20 -1.99 -10.41
C THR A 160 -2.55 -1.54 -10.99
N SER A 161 -2.67 -0.28 -11.43
CA SER A 161 -3.91 0.22 -12.03
C SER A 161 -4.22 -0.45 -13.38
N TYR A 162 -3.21 -0.65 -14.23
CA TYR A 162 -3.39 -1.31 -15.54
C TYR A 162 -3.68 -2.81 -15.43
N SER A 163 -3.30 -3.44 -14.32
CA SER A 163 -3.74 -4.79 -13.96
C SER A 163 -5.20 -4.86 -13.48
N GLY A 164 -5.88 -3.71 -13.46
CA GLY A 164 -7.32 -3.62 -13.21
C GLY A 164 -7.72 -2.97 -11.89
N ALA A 165 -6.79 -2.66 -10.98
CA ALA A 165 -7.14 -2.05 -9.69
C ALA A 165 -7.92 -0.75 -9.87
N GLU A 166 -9.07 -0.65 -9.21
CA GLU A 166 -9.90 0.56 -9.10
C GLU A 166 -9.52 1.35 -7.85
N VAL A 167 -9.10 0.64 -6.80
CA VAL A 167 -8.60 1.21 -5.55
C VAL A 167 -7.20 0.65 -5.30
N ILE A 168 -6.24 1.51 -4.98
CA ILE A 168 -4.87 1.12 -4.61
C ILE A 168 -4.63 1.57 -3.18
N LEU A 169 -4.20 0.63 -2.34
CA LEU A 169 -3.94 0.87 -0.93
C LEU A 169 -2.45 0.84 -0.66
N TRP A 170 -1.93 1.98 -0.22
CA TRP A 170 -0.52 2.19 0.05
C TRP A 170 -0.27 2.15 1.56
N ILE A 171 0.18 1.00 2.06
CA ILE A 171 0.45 0.80 3.48
C ILE A 171 1.92 1.10 3.80
N ASN A 172 2.18 1.88 4.86
CA ASN A 172 3.51 2.36 5.21
C ASN A 172 3.86 2.04 6.66
N GLY A 173 5.09 1.55 6.86
CA GLY A 173 5.66 1.23 8.18
C GLY A 173 6.86 2.10 8.52
N ARG A 174 6.80 3.39 8.28
CA ARG A 174 7.89 4.36 8.47
C ARG A 174 7.41 5.60 9.22
N GLU A 175 8.33 6.37 9.73
CA GLU A 175 8.05 7.69 10.29
C GLU A 175 7.77 8.73 9.18
N GLY A 176 7.04 9.78 9.51
CA GLY A 176 6.80 10.90 8.60
C GLY A 176 5.34 11.12 8.24
N MET A 177 5.03 11.10 6.98
CA MET A 177 3.65 11.32 6.49
C MET A 177 3.36 10.46 5.26
N VAL A 178 2.07 10.28 4.97
CA VAL A 178 1.63 9.87 3.65
C VAL A 178 1.76 11.08 2.72
N GLU A 179 2.55 10.97 1.67
CA GLU A 179 2.81 12.08 0.76
C GLU A 179 1.63 12.33 -0.18
N ASP A 180 1.01 13.50 -0.05
CA ASP A 180 -0.13 13.91 -0.87
C ASP A 180 0.17 13.82 -2.36
N PHE A 181 1.34 14.29 -2.78
CA PHE A 181 1.69 14.41 -4.18
C PHE A 181 1.81 13.05 -4.89
N PHE A 182 2.30 12.00 -4.22
CA PHE A 182 2.30 10.65 -4.79
C PHE A 182 0.87 10.14 -4.97
N CYS A 183 0.05 10.24 -3.92
CA CYS A 183 -1.32 9.74 -3.94
C CYS A 183 -2.19 10.48 -4.97
N LEU A 184 -2.11 11.82 -5.01
CA LEU A 184 -2.89 12.65 -5.93
C LEU A 184 -2.44 12.47 -7.38
N SER A 185 -1.12 12.38 -7.61
CA SER A 185 -0.55 12.12 -8.93
C SER A 185 -0.98 10.75 -9.44
N ALA A 186 -0.82 9.70 -8.63
CA ALA A 186 -1.22 8.34 -8.99
C ALA A 186 -2.72 8.25 -9.28
N ALA A 187 -3.56 8.81 -8.39
CA ALA A 187 -5.01 8.80 -8.56
C ALA A 187 -5.43 9.45 -9.89
N SER A 188 -4.87 10.62 -10.20
CA SER A 188 -5.23 11.39 -11.41
C SER A 188 -4.64 10.81 -12.69
N ALA A 189 -3.37 10.38 -12.66
CA ALA A 189 -2.69 9.83 -13.84
C ALA A 189 -3.26 8.47 -14.26
N TYR A 190 -3.60 7.63 -13.28
CA TYR A 190 -4.01 6.24 -13.53
C TYR A 190 -5.50 5.98 -13.30
N GLY A 191 -6.28 7.00 -12.94
CA GLY A 191 -7.73 6.91 -12.81
C GLY A 191 -8.16 5.89 -11.76
N CYS A 192 -7.54 5.89 -10.59
CA CYS A 192 -7.88 5.04 -9.47
C CYS A 192 -8.12 5.87 -8.20
N VAL A 193 -8.77 5.30 -7.20
CA VAL A 193 -8.75 5.88 -5.86
C VAL A 193 -7.53 5.33 -5.12
N VAL A 194 -6.79 6.18 -4.45
CA VAL A 194 -5.65 5.81 -3.61
C VAL A 194 -6.00 6.04 -2.15
N GLY A 195 -5.77 5.05 -1.30
CA GLY A 195 -5.81 5.18 0.16
C GLY A 195 -4.41 4.93 0.72
N GLY A 196 -3.85 5.91 1.45
CA GLY A 196 -2.55 5.77 2.09
C GLY A 196 -2.68 5.75 3.61
N CYS A 197 -2.07 4.77 4.29
CA CYS A 197 -2.00 4.71 5.75
C CYS A 197 -0.56 4.49 6.23
N ILE A 198 -0.29 4.88 7.49
CA ILE A 198 1.08 4.93 8.02
C ILE A 198 1.13 4.62 9.51
N THR A 199 2.26 4.06 9.99
CA THR A 199 2.63 4.05 11.40
C THR A 199 3.57 5.21 11.72
N ASN A 200 3.59 5.65 12.98
CA ASN A 200 4.47 6.72 13.48
C ASN A 200 4.46 7.99 12.61
N GLY A 201 3.29 8.34 12.09
CA GLY A 201 3.18 9.44 11.16
C GLY A 201 1.83 10.11 11.18
N ARG A 202 1.56 10.85 10.12
CA ARG A 202 0.34 11.61 9.89
C ARG A 202 -0.10 11.54 8.43
N ASN A 203 -1.21 12.18 8.14
CA ASN A 203 -1.73 12.34 6.79
C ASN A 203 -2.27 11.04 6.16
N THR A 204 -2.60 10.04 7.00
CA THR A 204 -3.40 8.89 6.53
C THR A 204 -4.68 9.41 5.89
N GLY A 205 -4.96 9.02 4.64
CA GLY A 205 -6.12 9.56 3.93
C GLY A 205 -6.25 9.06 2.51
N PHE A 206 -7.17 9.68 1.77
CA PHE A 206 -7.57 9.24 0.44
C PHE A 206 -7.32 10.30 -0.63
N ALA A 207 -7.06 9.83 -1.85
CA ALA A 207 -7.05 10.63 -3.07
C ALA A 207 -7.93 9.99 -4.13
N GLY A 208 -8.79 10.77 -4.74
CA GLY A 208 -9.49 10.38 -5.97
C GLY A 208 -8.95 11.12 -7.18
N PRO A 209 -9.21 10.65 -8.41
CA PRO A 209 -8.83 11.36 -9.63
C PRO A 209 -9.33 12.81 -9.62
N PHE A 210 -8.41 13.75 -9.72
CA PHE A 210 -8.69 15.20 -9.66
C PHE A 210 -9.51 15.62 -8.42
N GLY A 211 -9.35 14.88 -7.31
CA GLY A 211 -10.08 15.13 -6.07
C GLY A 211 -11.55 14.69 -6.08
N ALA A 212 -11.99 13.89 -7.05
CA ALA A 212 -13.36 13.37 -7.16
C ALA A 212 -13.45 11.88 -6.72
N TYR A 213 -14.69 11.37 -6.67
CA TYR A 213 -15.03 9.95 -6.40
C TYR A 213 -14.76 9.46 -4.99
N VAL A 214 -14.34 10.33 -4.10
CA VAL A 214 -14.14 10.03 -2.67
C VAL A 214 -14.86 11.08 -1.86
N SER A 215 -15.59 10.65 -0.85
CA SER A 215 -16.26 11.51 0.13
C SER A 215 -16.07 10.95 1.54
N GLY A 216 -16.08 11.82 2.53
CA GLY A 216 -15.93 11.47 3.94
C GLY A 216 -16.13 12.70 4.82
N GLU A 217 -15.82 12.58 6.10
CA GLU A 217 -15.93 13.68 7.04
C GLU A 217 -14.72 14.62 6.97
N GLY A 218 -14.96 15.89 7.27
CA GLY A 218 -13.93 16.92 7.33
C GLY A 218 -13.97 17.90 6.16
N GLU A 219 -13.09 18.88 6.23
CA GLU A 219 -12.94 19.90 5.18
C GLU A 219 -11.99 19.43 4.09
N LYS A 220 -12.41 19.58 2.85
CA LYS A 220 -11.59 19.29 1.68
C LYS A 220 -10.65 20.47 1.42
N GLU A 221 -9.35 20.19 1.43
CA GLU A 221 -8.31 21.13 1.04
C GLU A 221 -7.78 20.77 -0.35
N GLU A 222 -7.71 21.75 -1.24
CA GLU A 222 -7.16 21.53 -2.58
C GLU A 222 -5.69 21.07 -2.51
N GLY A 223 -5.34 20.08 -3.32
CA GLY A 223 -3.98 19.51 -3.34
C GLY A 223 -3.62 18.68 -2.11
N ARG A 224 -4.62 18.28 -1.32
CA ARG A 224 -4.44 17.42 -0.15
C ARG A 224 -5.29 16.17 -0.22
N LEU A 225 -4.90 15.15 0.55
CA LEU A 225 -5.73 13.96 0.76
C LEU A 225 -7.03 14.34 1.47
N PHE A 226 -8.14 13.74 1.04
CA PHE A 226 -9.46 13.95 1.66
C PHE A 226 -10.34 12.71 1.50
N PRO A 227 -10.98 12.22 2.59
CA PRO A 227 -10.76 12.65 4.00
C PRO A 227 -9.37 12.21 4.50
N ARG A 228 -8.87 12.84 5.58
CA ARG A 228 -7.54 12.52 6.13
C ARG A 228 -7.40 12.78 7.62
N ILE A 229 -6.42 12.12 8.25
CA ILE A 229 -5.96 12.38 9.61
C ILE A 229 -4.79 13.36 9.52
N LYS A 230 -4.97 14.59 10.05
CA LYS A 230 -3.97 15.65 9.95
C LYS A 230 -2.81 15.49 10.95
N GLU A 231 -3.15 15.02 12.15
CA GLU A 231 -2.23 14.96 13.28
C GLU A 231 -1.67 13.54 13.50
N PRO A 232 -0.48 13.40 14.08
CA PRO A 232 0.00 12.11 14.55
C PRO A 232 -0.92 11.55 15.64
N GLY A 233 -0.99 10.23 15.74
CA GLY A 233 -1.77 9.55 16.76
C GLY A 233 -2.54 8.36 16.19
N ASP A 234 -3.09 7.56 17.09
CA ASP A 234 -3.96 6.45 16.72
C ASP A 234 -5.33 6.99 16.32
N ALA A 235 -5.72 6.72 15.09
CA ALA A 235 -7.01 7.18 14.57
C ALA A 235 -7.46 6.37 13.34
N CYS A 236 -8.75 6.45 13.04
CA CYS A 236 -9.32 6.00 11.77
C CYS A 236 -9.74 7.17 10.89
N VAL A 237 -9.70 6.98 9.60
CA VAL A 237 -10.37 7.83 8.61
C VAL A 237 -11.23 6.97 7.70
N HIS A 238 -12.44 7.42 7.47
CA HIS A 238 -13.45 6.70 6.70
C HIS A 238 -13.77 7.43 5.40
N ALA A 239 -13.91 6.66 4.32
CA ALA A 239 -14.32 7.20 3.04
C ALA A 239 -15.37 6.34 2.37
N THR A 240 -16.29 7.00 1.68
CA THR A 240 -17.16 6.37 0.68
C THR A 240 -16.58 6.64 -0.70
N ILE A 241 -16.35 5.59 -1.46
CA ILE A 241 -15.81 5.62 -2.82
C ILE A 241 -16.97 5.41 -3.80
N ASP A 242 -17.20 6.37 -4.71
CA ASP A 242 -18.15 6.25 -5.83
C ASP A 242 -17.51 5.40 -6.95
N LEU A 243 -17.66 4.10 -6.86
CA LEU A 243 -17.12 3.14 -7.84
C LEU A 243 -17.84 3.26 -9.19
N ALA A 244 -19.14 3.52 -9.19
CA ALA A 244 -19.89 3.70 -10.44
C ALA A 244 -19.39 4.93 -11.20
N GLY A 245 -19.19 6.05 -10.53
CA GLY A 245 -18.61 7.26 -11.11
C GLY A 245 -17.18 7.05 -11.57
N LEU A 246 -16.36 6.41 -10.76
CA LEU A 246 -14.97 6.08 -11.10
C LEU A 246 -14.89 5.20 -12.36
N ARG A 247 -15.73 4.16 -12.48
CA ARG A 247 -15.78 3.28 -13.67
C ARG A 247 -16.16 4.03 -14.92
N ARG A 248 -17.15 4.94 -14.83
CA ARG A 248 -17.51 5.83 -15.94
C ARG A 248 -16.32 6.73 -16.32
N HIS A 249 -15.64 7.32 -15.33
CA HIS A 249 -14.44 8.12 -15.55
C HIS A 249 -13.35 7.32 -16.28
N ARG A 250 -12.98 6.14 -15.77
CA ARG A 250 -11.96 5.26 -16.36
C ARG A 250 -12.28 4.90 -17.82
N LYS A 251 -13.56 4.66 -18.14
CA LYS A 251 -13.99 4.35 -19.51
C LYS A 251 -13.68 5.48 -20.49
N HIS A 252 -13.65 6.71 -20.04
CA HIS A 252 -13.44 7.91 -20.88
C HIS A 252 -12.08 8.60 -20.62
N LEU A 253 -11.26 8.05 -19.72
CA LEU A 253 -10.00 8.67 -19.32
C LEU A 253 -8.96 8.60 -20.45
N ARG A 254 -8.68 9.77 -21.04
CA ARG A 254 -7.75 9.87 -22.19
C ARG A 254 -6.35 9.38 -21.87
N THR A 255 -5.85 9.63 -20.67
CA THR A 255 -4.52 9.17 -20.23
C THR A 255 -4.37 7.66 -20.25
N MET A 256 -5.45 6.91 -20.07
CA MET A 256 -5.44 5.45 -20.21
C MET A 256 -5.48 5.00 -21.68
N HIS A 257 -6.28 5.69 -22.52
CA HIS A 257 -6.54 5.28 -23.90
C HIS A 257 -5.51 5.80 -24.92
N GLN A 258 -4.83 6.91 -24.61
CA GLN A 258 -3.86 7.55 -25.49
C GLN A 258 -2.40 7.25 -25.09
N ARG A 259 -2.19 6.21 -24.31
CA ARG A 259 -0.84 5.76 -23.98
C ARG A 259 -0.06 5.36 -25.23
N ARG A 260 1.24 5.60 -25.18
CA ARG A 260 2.18 5.26 -26.25
C ARG A 260 3.19 4.20 -25.76
N PRO A 261 2.73 2.94 -25.53
CA PRO A 261 3.61 1.86 -25.03
C PRO A 261 4.84 1.65 -25.92
N ASP A 262 4.71 1.95 -27.20
CA ASP A 262 5.79 1.92 -28.17
C ASP A 262 6.97 2.87 -27.85
N LEU A 263 6.74 3.89 -27.01
CA LEU A 263 7.76 4.84 -26.57
C LEU A 263 8.33 4.52 -25.17
N TYR A 264 7.73 3.60 -24.42
CA TYR A 264 8.05 3.37 -23.01
C TYR A 264 9.11 2.28 -22.80
N GLY A 265 9.78 1.83 -23.87
CA GLY A 265 10.79 0.78 -23.79
C GLY A 265 11.94 1.08 -22.82
N LEU A 266 12.27 2.36 -22.62
CA LEU A 266 13.29 2.79 -21.63
C LEU A 266 12.92 2.47 -20.20
N LEU A 267 11.62 2.44 -19.86
CA LEU A 267 11.15 2.08 -18.51
C LEU A 267 11.37 0.60 -18.16
N CYS A 268 11.67 -0.22 -19.16
CA CYS A 268 11.95 -1.65 -19.01
C CYS A 268 13.45 -1.96 -19.10
N GLN A 269 14.31 -0.98 -19.07
CA GLN A 269 15.76 -1.12 -19.18
C GLN A 269 16.44 -0.63 -17.91
N ASP A 270 17.53 -1.29 -17.53
CA ASP A 270 18.39 -0.78 -16.48
C ASP A 270 19.05 0.53 -16.95
N ILE A 271 18.77 1.60 -16.23
CA ILE A 271 19.32 2.92 -16.52
C ILE A 271 20.55 3.13 -15.64
N LYS A 272 21.71 3.29 -16.29
CA LYS A 272 22.99 3.53 -15.61
C LYS A 272 23.38 5.01 -15.65
N MET A 273 22.44 5.90 -15.36
CA MET A 273 22.66 7.36 -15.37
C MET A 273 23.84 7.81 -14.51
N TRP A 274 24.02 7.16 -13.37
CA TRP A 274 25.08 7.48 -12.40
C TRP A 274 26.49 7.18 -12.90
N GLN A 275 26.67 6.40 -13.96
CA GLN A 275 27.99 6.22 -14.59
C GLN A 275 28.53 7.52 -15.18
N ASP A 276 27.63 8.45 -15.52
CA ASP A 276 27.97 9.77 -16.04
C ASP A 276 28.27 10.79 -14.91
N TYR A 277 28.18 10.37 -13.63
CA TYR A 277 28.46 11.19 -12.45
C TYR A 277 29.62 10.59 -11.65
N PRO A 278 30.87 10.69 -12.15
CA PRO A 278 32.02 9.93 -11.60
C PRO A 278 32.39 10.31 -10.16
N ASP A 279 31.98 11.47 -9.69
CA ASP A 279 32.31 11.96 -8.35
C ASP A 279 31.36 11.47 -7.24
N ILE A 280 30.36 10.67 -7.62
CA ILE A 280 29.42 10.08 -6.66
C ILE A 280 29.81 8.62 -6.44
N PRO A 281 30.33 8.24 -5.26
CA PRO A 281 30.71 6.87 -4.96
C PRO A 281 29.47 6.01 -4.70
N TRP A 282 28.85 5.52 -5.74
CA TRP A 282 27.66 4.66 -5.62
C TRP A 282 28.01 3.22 -5.95
N ASP A 283 28.11 2.39 -4.93
CA ASP A 283 27.97 0.94 -5.06
C ASP A 283 26.48 0.57 -4.96
N TYR A 284 25.67 1.01 -5.92
CA TYR A 284 24.31 0.49 -6.03
C TYR A 284 24.38 -0.93 -6.62
N PRO A 285 23.85 -1.92 -5.92
CA PRO A 285 23.65 -3.22 -6.54
C PRO A 285 22.69 -3.00 -7.71
N GLU A 286 23.04 -3.52 -8.88
CA GLU A 286 22.18 -3.52 -10.05
C GLU A 286 20.84 -4.19 -9.71
N CYS A 287 19.71 -3.70 -10.23
CA CYS A 287 18.40 -4.30 -10.01
C CYS A 287 18.37 -5.80 -10.31
N SER A 288 19.15 -6.25 -11.28
CA SER A 288 19.36 -7.66 -11.59
C SER A 288 19.91 -8.51 -10.43
N GLN A 289 20.51 -7.90 -9.40
CA GLN A 289 20.98 -8.61 -8.21
C GLN A 289 19.85 -8.94 -7.22
N PHE A 290 18.74 -8.20 -7.28
CA PHE A 290 17.56 -8.45 -6.45
C PHE A 290 16.62 -9.48 -7.06
N VAL A 291 16.66 -9.64 -8.37
CA VAL A 291 15.85 -10.63 -9.08
C VAL A 291 16.58 -11.95 -9.05
N ASN A 292 16.18 -12.84 -8.15
CA ASN A 292 16.68 -14.19 -8.17
C ASN A 292 16.12 -14.89 -9.43
N LYS A 293 16.94 -14.94 -10.49
CA LYS A 293 16.60 -15.53 -11.81
C LYS A 293 16.14 -17.00 -11.74
N SER A 294 16.27 -17.66 -10.58
CA SER A 294 15.75 -19.02 -10.35
C SER A 294 14.26 -19.05 -9.98
N GLN A 295 13.57 -17.90 -9.95
CA GLN A 295 12.13 -17.79 -9.61
C GLN A 295 11.28 -17.27 -10.79
N LEU A 296 11.88 -17.09 -11.97
CA LEU A 296 11.19 -16.86 -13.24
C LEU A 296 10.93 -18.24 -13.93
#